data_f138abf180465856a359dd2ea00d8ac9
#
_entry.id   f138abf180465856a359dd2ea00d8ac9
#
_cell.length_a   1.000
_cell.length_b   1.000
_cell.length_c   1.000
_cell.angle_alpha   90.00
_cell.angle_beta   90.00
_cell.angle_gamma   90.00
#
_symmetry.space_group_name_H-M   'P 1'
#
loop_
_entity.id
_entity.type
_entity.pdbx_description
1 polymer ?
#
loop_
_entity_poly.entity_id
_entity_poly.type
_entity_poly.pdbx_seq_one_letter_code
_entity_poly.pdbx_strand_id
1 'polypeptide(L)'
;MPMALFFRLWLATLRFRCNVERIDDSEGPVVLLLWHDKLFVSSWIANRYFSRPVTALISTSKDGAWLVAFFRFMGIAAVRGSSNRRGAAALITLTRSMRAGNHTGITPDGPKGPALEFKTGAVSLARLTRSPFVVMGIRYDACWRMRSWDRFAMPIPFSKVEVTLVREPMPAEGEADEVIAARLKARLDETSTDSA
;
A
#
# COMPACT_ATOMS: atom_id res chain seq x y z
N MET A 1 17.56 12.15 11.51
CA MET A 1 18.62 11.32 10.91
C MET A 1 18.83 9.97 11.60
N PRO A 2 19.03 9.82 12.93
CA PRO A 2 19.29 8.52 13.54
C PRO A 2 18.12 7.53 13.46
N MET A 3 16.88 8.00 13.63
CA MET A 3 15.67 7.16 13.58
C MET A 3 15.47 6.47 12.22
N ALA A 4 15.75 7.15 11.16
CA ALA A 4 15.60 6.61 9.81
C ALA A 4 16.66 5.54 9.49
N LEU A 5 17.90 5.72 9.98
CA LEU A 5 18.94 4.69 9.90
C LEU A 5 18.53 3.46 10.72
N PHE A 6 17.96 3.66 11.90
CA PHE A 6 17.43 2.58 12.74
C PHE A 6 16.38 1.74 12.00
N PHE A 7 15.38 2.38 11.36
CA PHE A 7 14.38 1.66 10.57
C PHE A 7 14.97 0.93 9.37
N ARG A 8 15.95 1.51 8.69
CA ARG A 8 16.64 0.82 7.58
C ARG A 8 17.39 -0.41 8.05
N LEU A 9 18.10 -0.31 9.17
CA LEU A 9 18.78 -1.45 9.78
C LEU A 9 17.77 -2.52 10.21
N TRP A 10 16.66 -2.12 10.82
CA TRP A 10 15.59 -3.04 11.18
C TRP A 10 15.07 -3.81 9.95
N LEU A 11 14.66 -3.10 8.90
CA LEU A 11 14.21 -3.73 7.66
C LEU A 11 15.27 -4.65 7.04
N ALA A 12 16.55 -4.30 7.14
CA ALA A 12 17.66 -5.11 6.65
C ALA A 12 17.84 -6.43 7.42
N THR A 13 17.35 -6.53 8.67
CA THR A 13 17.37 -7.78 9.44
C THR A 13 16.27 -8.76 9.02
N LEU A 14 15.21 -8.28 8.36
CA LEU A 14 14.07 -9.12 8.00
C LEU A 14 14.39 -10.05 6.83
N ARG A 15 13.84 -11.26 6.88
CA ARG A 15 14.02 -12.28 5.85
C ARG A 15 12.83 -12.29 4.90
N PHE A 16 12.92 -11.49 3.86
CA PHE A 16 11.86 -11.39 2.85
C PHE A 16 11.84 -12.59 1.92
N ARG A 17 10.64 -13.12 1.66
CA ARG A 17 10.36 -14.06 0.58
C ARG A 17 9.22 -13.50 -0.26
N CYS A 18 9.37 -13.48 -1.56
CA CYS A 18 8.34 -13.01 -2.49
C CYS A 18 8.05 -14.09 -3.54
N ASN A 19 6.81 -14.15 -4.00
CA ASN A 19 6.35 -15.08 -5.03
C ASN A 19 6.84 -14.70 -6.44
N VAL A 20 7.37 -13.49 -6.61
CA VAL A 20 7.93 -13.00 -7.88
C VAL A 20 9.29 -12.33 -7.66
N GLU A 21 10.14 -12.34 -8.68
CA GLU A 21 11.42 -11.62 -8.64
C GLU A 21 11.21 -10.12 -8.82
N ARG A 22 10.27 -9.73 -9.67
CA ARG A 22 9.86 -8.35 -9.94
C ARG A 22 8.48 -8.32 -10.58
N ILE A 23 7.75 -7.23 -10.36
CA ILE A 23 6.50 -6.98 -11.07
C ILE A 23 6.81 -6.45 -12.47
N ASP A 24 6.13 -7.01 -13.47
CA ASP A 24 6.12 -6.41 -14.79
C ASP A 24 5.21 -5.18 -14.79
N ASP A 25 5.83 -4.01 -14.82
CA ASP A 25 5.19 -2.71 -14.88
C ASP A 25 5.51 -1.95 -16.20
N SER A 26 5.97 -2.70 -17.22
CA SER A 26 6.32 -2.15 -18.54
C SER A 26 5.14 -1.48 -19.23
N GLU A 27 3.92 -2.03 -19.08
CA GLU A 27 2.69 -1.49 -19.66
C GLU A 27 2.23 -0.18 -19.02
N GLY A 28 2.78 0.21 -17.89
CA GLY A 28 2.44 1.46 -17.23
C GLY A 28 2.26 1.36 -15.71
N PRO A 29 1.78 2.44 -15.08
CA PRO A 29 1.60 2.50 -13.64
C PRO A 29 0.44 1.62 -13.18
N VAL A 30 0.53 1.14 -11.93
CA VAL A 30 -0.47 0.30 -11.27
C VAL A 30 -0.95 0.94 -9.97
N VAL A 31 -2.14 0.56 -9.52
CA VAL A 31 -2.64 0.88 -8.18
C VAL A 31 -2.24 -0.25 -7.23
N LEU A 32 -1.34 0.05 -6.30
CA LEU A 32 -0.88 -0.90 -5.28
C LEU A 32 -1.86 -0.90 -4.10
N LEU A 33 -2.29 -2.08 -3.70
CA LEU A 33 -3.23 -2.27 -2.59
C LEU A 33 -2.59 -3.07 -1.47
N LEU A 34 -2.67 -2.59 -0.25
CA LEU A 34 -2.24 -3.31 0.96
C LEU A 34 -3.08 -2.85 2.14
N TRP A 35 -3.21 -3.69 3.17
CA TRP A 35 -3.85 -3.29 4.42
C TRP A 35 -3.02 -2.28 5.21
N HIS A 36 -3.67 -1.38 5.94
CA HIS A 36 -3.01 -0.30 6.69
C HIS A 36 -2.07 -0.84 7.78
N ASP A 37 -2.42 -1.95 8.41
CA ASP A 37 -1.60 -2.59 9.44
C ASP A 37 -0.24 -3.11 8.92
N LYS A 38 -0.08 -3.26 7.60
CA LYS A 38 1.13 -3.79 6.93
C LYS A 38 2.08 -2.71 6.38
N LEU A 39 1.80 -1.44 6.62
CA LEU A 39 2.57 -0.33 6.04
C LEU A 39 4.06 -0.33 6.43
N PHE A 40 4.45 -0.97 7.54
CA PHE A 40 5.85 -0.93 8.03
C PHE A 40 6.89 -1.35 6.99
N VAL A 41 6.62 -2.39 6.23
CA VAL A 41 7.56 -2.95 5.22
C VAL A 41 7.27 -2.48 3.79
N SER A 42 6.17 -1.76 3.57
CA SER A 42 5.67 -1.42 2.23
C SER A 42 6.68 -0.65 1.37
N SER A 43 7.43 0.27 1.98
CA SER A 43 8.44 1.06 1.29
C SER A 43 9.61 0.22 0.80
N TRP A 44 10.05 -0.76 1.59
CA TRP A 44 11.11 -1.68 1.19
C TRP A 44 10.64 -2.56 0.02
N ILE A 45 9.40 -3.09 0.10
CA ILE A 45 8.80 -3.88 -0.97
C ILE A 45 8.67 -3.06 -2.26
N ALA A 46 8.16 -1.83 -2.15
CA ALA A 46 8.00 -0.94 -3.30
C ALA A 46 9.33 -0.70 -4.02
N ASN A 47 10.40 -0.38 -3.29
CA ASN A 47 11.71 -0.13 -3.89
C ASN A 47 12.38 -1.39 -4.46
N ARG A 48 12.03 -2.58 -3.96
CA ARG A 48 12.67 -3.84 -4.37
C ARG A 48 12.01 -4.47 -5.59
N TYR A 49 10.68 -4.41 -5.68
CA TYR A 49 9.92 -5.20 -6.65
C TYR A 49 9.29 -4.39 -7.77
N PHE A 50 9.34 -3.06 -7.72
CA PHE A 50 8.79 -2.18 -8.75
C PHE A 50 9.88 -1.33 -9.37
N SER A 51 9.74 -1.03 -10.68
CA SER A 51 10.72 -0.23 -11.42
C SER A 51 10.38 1.26 -11.41
N ARG A 52 9.10 1.60 -11.27
CA ARG A 52 8.62 2.99 -11.27
C ARG A 52 8.49 3.51 -9.83
N PRO A 53 8.68 4.82 -9.60
CA PRO A 53 8.46 5.41 -8.28
C PRO A 53 7.03 5.19 -7.78
N VAL A 54 6.88 5.01 -6.47
CA VAL A 54 5.57 4.86 -5.82
C VAL A 54 5.19 6.15 -5.11
N THR A 55 3.97 6.62 -5.33
CA THR A 55 3.33 7.71 -4.58
C THR A 55 2.32 7.12 -3.60
N ALA A 56 2.46 7.41 -2.30
CA ALA A 56 1.53 6.94 -1.29
C ALA A 56 0.51 8.02 -0.91
N LEU A 57 -0.76 7.61 -0.72
CA LEU A 57 -1.80 8.46 -0.14
C LEU A 57 -1.67 8.45 1.39
N ILE A 58 -1.42 9.61 1.98
CA ILE A 58 -1.22 9.75 3.43
C ILE A 58 -2.25 10.69 4.02
N SER A 59 -2.72 10.38 5.24
CA SER A 59 -3.65 11.21 6.00
C SER A 59 -3.16 12.64 6.21
N THR A 60 -4.08 13.60 6.25
CA THR A 60 -3.81 15.01 6.60
C THR A 60 -3.68 15.28 8.09
N SER A 61 -3.80 14.26 8.96
CA SER A 61 -3.62 14.39 10.41
C SER A 61 -2.21 14.85 10.80
N LYS A 62 -2.03 15.29 12.06
CA LYS A 62 -0.70 15.66 12.57
C LYS A 62 0.27 14.48 12.51
N ASP A 63 -0.20 13.27 12.78
CA ASP A 63 0.59 12.03 12.69
C ASP A 63 1.01 11.73 11.25
N GLY A 64 0.19 12.09 10.26
CA GLY A 64 0.54 12.00 8.85
C GLY A 64 1.78 12.83 8.44
N ALA A 65 2.15 13.88 9.19
CA ALA A 65 3.36 14.66 8.88
C ALA A 65 4.65 13.87 9.13
N TRP A 66 4.69 13.10 10.21
CA TRP A 66 5.81 12.20 10.51
C TRP A 66 5.89 11.06 9.50
N LEU A 67 4.74 10.54 9.08
CA LEU A 67 4.66 9.48 8.08
C LEU A 67 5.13 9.97 6.69
N VAL A 68 4.81 11.22 6.33
CA VAL A 68 5.34 11.85 5.10
C VAL A 68 6.86 11.93 5.14
N ALA A 69 7.44 12.40 6.27
CA ALA A 69 8.89 12.47 6.44
C ALA A 69 9.54 11.06 6.37
N PHE A 70 8.91 10.08 6.99
CA PHE A 70 9.34 8.68 6.95
C PHE A 70 9.31 8.12 5.52
N PHE A 71 8.21 8.25 4.79
CA PHE A 71 8.11 7.76 3.42
C PHE A 71 9.05 8.47 2.45
N ARG A 72 9.20 9.81 2.57
CA ARG A 72 10.22 10.54 1.78
C ARG A 72 11.62 10.02 2.02
N PHE A 73 11.95 9.74 3.28
CA PHE A 73 13.25 9.16 3.63
C PHE A 73 13.42 7.75 3.05
N MET A 74 12.35 6.98 2.96
CA MET A 74 12.32 5.64 2.37
C MET A 74 12.17 5.66 0.84
N GLY A 75 12.25 6.83 0.18
CA GLY A 75 12.20 6.95 -1.27
C GLY A 75 10.79 6.89 -1.88
N ILE A 76 9.73 7.01 -1.06
CA ILE A 76 8.35 7.05 -1.52
C ILE A 76 7.83 8.49 -1.50
N ALA A 77 7.28 8.96 -2.62
CA ALA A 77 6.58 10.23 -2.68
C ALA A 77 5.25 10.13 -1.92
N ALA A 78 4.87 11.19 -1.22
CA ALA A 78 3.67 11.22 -0.40
C ALA A 78 2.72 12.32 -0.87
N VAL A 79 1.47 11.95 -1.13
CA VAL A 79 0.35 12.87 -1.36
C VAL A 79 -0.54 12.88 -0.13
N ARG A 80 -0.82 14.06 0.41
CA ARG A 80 -1.70 14.22 1.57
C ARG A 80 -3.16 14.34 1.13
N GLY A 81 -3.99 13.43 1.61
CA GLY A 81 -5.43 13.43 1.34
C GLY A 81 -6.23 12.72 2.42
N SER A 82 -7.53 12.91 2.43
CA SER A 82 -8.46 12.17 3.31
C SER A 82 -9.74 11.86 2.56
N SER A 83 -10.51 10.87 3.05
CA SER A 83 -11.79 10.43 2.50
C SER A 83 -12.93 11.47 2.58
N ASN A 84 -12.69 12.63 3.21
CA ASN A 84 -13.67 13.74 3.30
C ASN A 84 -13.47 14.75 2.15
N ARG A 85 -13.93 16.00 2.29
CA ARG A 85 -13.87 17.07 1.27
C ARG A 85 -12.53 17.21 0.52
N ARG A 86 -11.43 16.69 1.07
CA ARG A 86 -10.11 16.65 0.45
C ARG A 86 -9.84 15.35 -0.33
N GLY A 87 -10.75 14.38 -0.30
CA GLY A 87 -10.62 13.11 -1.03
C GLY A 87 -10.57 13.33 -2.55
N ALA A 88 -11.43 14.19 -3.07
CA ALA A 88 -11.43 14.55 -4.49
C ALA A 88 -10.11 15.21 -4.92
N ALA A 89 -9.57 16.13 -4.11
CA ALA A 89 -8.28 16.77 -4.40
C ALA A 89 -7.12 15.76 -4.35
N ALA A 90 -7.15 14.82 -3.42
CA ALA A 90 -6.17 13.74 -3.35
C ALA A 90 -6.27 12.85 -4.60
N LEU A 91 -7.49 12.48 -5.02
CA LEU A 91 -7.71 11.67 -6.22
C LEU A 91 -7.17 12.37 -7.49
N ILE A 92 -7.40 13.67 -7.65
CA ILE A 92 -6.83 14.46 -8.75
C ILE A 92 -5.29 14.41 -8.71
N THR A 93 -4.69 14.58 -7.54
CA THR A 93 -3.23 14.60 -7.40
C THR A 93 -2.63 13.22 -7.69
N LEU A 94 -3.27 12.14 -7.21
CA LEU A 94 -2.86 10.78 -7.52
C LEU A 94 -3.00 10.46 -9.01
N THR A 95 -4.10 10.87 -9.62
CA THR A 95 -4.31 10.74 -11.08
C THR A 95 -3.20 11.43 -11.88
N ARG A 96 -2.79 12.65 -11.47
CA ARG A 96 -1.66 13.35 -12.10
C ARG A 96 -0.35 12.60 -11.93
N SER A 97 -0.09 12.07 -10.72
CA SER A 97 1.11 11.27 -10.43
C SER A 97 1.16 10.01 -11.29
N MET A 98 0.05 9.30 -11.43
CA MET A 98 -0.03 8.10 -12.28
C MET A 98 0.16 8.45 -13.78
N ARG A 99 -0.44 9.53 -14.25
CA ARG A 99 -0.22 10.02 -15.63
C ARG A 99 1.22 10.44 -15.90
N ALA A 100 1.98 10.82 -14.86
CA ALA A 100 3.42 11.09 -14.94
C ALA A 100 4.27 9.79 -14.85
N GLY A 101 3.64 8.62 -14.82
CA GLY A 101 4.31 7.32 -14.87
C GLY A 101 4.61 6.71 -13.48
N ASN A 102 4.14 7.32 -12.39
CA ASN A 102 4.38 6.78 -11.05
C ASN A 102 3.27 5.79 -10.64
N HIS A 103 3.62 4.75 -9.91
CA HIS A 103 2.63 3.92 -9.22
C HIS A 103 1.95 4.68 -8.08
N THR A 104 0.80 4.19 -7.65
CA THR A 104 0.13 4.74 -6.46
C THR A 104 -0.16 3.64 -5.45
N GLY A 105 0.30 3.82 -4.21
CA GLY A 105 -0.01 2.96 -3.08
C GLY A 105 -1.21 3.47 -2.29
N ILE A 106 -2.21 2.61 -2.06
CA ILE A 106 -3.43 2.92 -1.31
C ILE A 106 -3.68 1.82 -0.28
N THR A 107 -4.00 2.22 0.94
CA THR A 107 -4.60 1.35 1.95
C THR A 107 -6.13 1.53 1.88
N PRO A 108 -6.88 0.52 1.40
CA PRO A 108 -8.31 0.70 1.11
C PRO A 108 -9.17 0.89 2.37
N ASP A 109 -8.73 0.42 3.52
CA ASP A 109 -9.36 0.71 4.83
C ASP A 109 -9.18 2.18 5.26
N GLY A 110 -8.19 2.85 4.71
CA GLY A 110 -7.95 4.28 4.95
C GLY A 110 -7.44 4.59 6.36
N PRO A 111 -7.13 5.87 6.64
CA PRO A 111 -6.41 6.26 7.86
C PRO A 111 -7.27 6.28 9.14
N LYS A 112 -8.57 6.05 9.04
CA LYS A 112 -9.52 6.07 10.16
C LYS A 112 -10.28 4.76 10.32
N GLY A 113 -9.98 3.76 9.50
CA GLY A 113 -10.68 2.49 9.50
C GLY A 113 -12.16 2.56 9.10
N PRO A 114 -12.93 1.56 9.44
CA PRO A 114 -12.54 0.37 10.22
C PRO A 114 -11.46 -0.47 9.52
N ALA A 115 -10.68 -1.21 10.33
CA ALA A 115 -9.63 -2.09 9.80
C ALA A 115 -10.22 -3.17 8.89
N LEU A 116 -9.50 -3.48 7.80
CA LEU A 116 -9.87 -4.51 6.82
C LEU A 116 -11.22 -4.23 6.12
N GLU A 117 -11.70 -3.01 6.11
CA GLU A 117 -12.87 -2.59 5.33
C GLU A 117 -12.42 -1.90 4.03
N PHE A 118 -12.79 -2.49 2.90
CA PHE A 118 -12.36 -1.99 1.59
C PHE A 118 -13.25 -0.83 1.11
N LYS A 119 -12.69 0.36 0.99
CA LYS A 119 -13.34 1.56 0.44
C LYS A 119 -13.06 1.71 -1.05
N THR A 120 -14.05 2.10 -1.84
CA THR A 120 -14.01 2.13 -3.31
C THR A 120 -13.10 3.20 -3.93
N GLY A 121 -12.47 4.06 -3.13
CA GLY A 121 -11.57 5.11 -3.64
C GLY A 121 -10.42 4.62 -4.52
N ALA A 122 -9.89 3.43 -4.25
CA ALA A 122 -8.87 2.80 -5.09
C ALA A 122 -9.44 2.37 -6.45
N VAL A 123 -10.69 1.88 -6.48
CA VAL A 123 -11.39 1.50 -7.72
C VAL A 123 -11.62 2.72 -8.58
N SER A 124 -12.10 3.82 -7.98
CA SER A 124 -12.30 5.11 -8.67
C SER A 124 -11.00 5.61 -9.30
N LEU A 125 -9.85 5.50 -8.60
CA LEU A 125 -8.55 5.88 -9.15
C LEU A 125 -8.16 5.00 -10.34
N ALA A 126 -8.31 3.68 -10.22
CA ALA A 126 -7.98 2.74 -11.29
C ALA A 126 -8.81 3.00 -12.56
N ARG A 127 -10.12 3.30 -12.41
CA ARG A 127 -10.97 3.71 -13.55
C ARG A 127 -10.48 4.99 -14.21
N LEU A 128 -10.21 6.05 -13.43
CA LEU A 128 -9.76 7.35 -13.96
C LEU A 128 -8.41 7.27 -14.68
N THR A 129 -7.57 6.33 -14.30
CA THR A 129 -6.23 6.17 -14.85
C THR A 129 -6.12 5.00 -15.83
N ARG A 130 -7.18 4.20 -15.98
CA ARG A 130 -7.21 2.95 -16.76
C ARG A 130 -6.05 2.03 -16.39
N SER A 131 -5.81 1.90 -15.08
CA SER A 131 -4.67 1.15 -14.56
C SER A 131 -5.12 -0.14 -13.89
N PRO A 132 -4.34 -1.23 -14.00
CA PRO A 132 -4.57 -2.45 -13.25
C PRO A 132 -4.18 -2.27 -11.79
N PHE A 133 -4.57 -3.24 -10.96
CA PHE A 133 -4.15 -3.30 -9.57
C PHE A 133 -2.97 -4.27 -9.39
N VAL A 134 -2.21 -4.04 -8.33
CA VAL A 134 -1.34 -5.04 -7.73
C VAL A 134 -1.70 -5.16 -6.26
N VAL A 135 -2.25 -6.30 -5.88
CA VAL A 135 -2.49 -6.66 -4.49
C VAL A 135 -1.15 -7.03 -3.87
N MET A 136 -0.79 -6.33 -2.80
CA MET A 136 0.41 -6.58 -2.02
C MET A 136 0.02 -7.26 -0.71
N GLY A 137 -0.09 -8.59 -0.74
CA GLY A 137 -0.27 -9.41 0.44
C GLY A 137 1.02 -9.49 1.25
N ILE A 138 0.92 -9.27 2.56
CA ILE A 138 2.07 -9.29 3.46
C ILE A 138 1.71 -10.12 4.69
N ARG A 139 2.49 -11.16 4.96
CA ARG A 139 2.36 -11.99 6.16
C ARG A 139 3.63 -11.93 6.98
N TYR A 140 3.46 -11.83 8.28
CA TYR A 140 4.54 -11.89 9.24
C TYR A 140 4.53 -13.22 9.98
N ASP A 141 5.69 -13.86 10.04
CA ASP A 141 5.93 -15.05 10.87
C ASP A 141 5.85 -14.68 12.36
N ALA A 142 6.40 -13.52 12.72
CA ALA A 142 6.33 -12.95 14.07
C ALA A 142 6.28 -11.42 14.01
N CYS A 143 5.33 -10.82 14.74
CA CYS A 143 5.19 -9.38 14.81
C CYS A 143 4.64 -8.91 16.17
N TRP A 144 4.98 -7.70 16.54
CA TRP A 144 4.28 -6.96 17.59
C TRP A 144 3.09 -6.24 17.00
N ARG A 145 1.93 -6.30 17.68
CA ARG A 145 0.74 -5.57 17.28
C ARG A 145 0.46 -4.42 18.24
N MET A 146 0.39 -3.21 17.69
CA MET A 146 0.08 -2.01 18.47
C MET A 146 -1.39 -2.00 18.90
N ARG A 147 -1.69 -1.26 19.99
CA ARG A 147 -3.07 -1.00 20.44
C ARG A 147 -3.66 0.20 19.68
N SER A 148 -3.64 0.14 18.34
CA SER A 148 -4.25 1.12 17.44
C SER A 148 -5.51 0.55 16.80
N TRP A 149 -6.29 1.41 16.12
CA TRP A 149 -7.52 1.00 15.44
C TRP A 149 -7.28 -0.10 14.38
N ASP A 150 -6.11 -0.07 13.72
CA ASP A 150 -5.69 -1.01 12.69
C ASP A 150 -4.86 -2.19 13.24
N ARG A 151 -4.55 -2.19 14.54
CA ARG A 151 -3.62 -3.15 15.16
C ARG A 151 -2.29 -3.21 14.40
N PHE A 152 -1.72 -2.04 14.06
CA PHE A 152 -0.50 -1.89 13.27
C PHE A 152 0.57 -2.92 13.65
N ALA A 153 1.04 -3.66 12.64
CA ALA A 153 1.94 -4.78 12.84
C ALA A 153 3.39 -4.39 12.53
N MET A 154 4.27 -4.60 13.49
CA MET A 154 5.71 -4.40 13.35
C MET A 154 6.41 -5.75 13.42
N PRO A 155 7.02 -6.23 12.32
CA PRO A 155 7.70 -7.52 12.32
C PRO A 155 8.89 -7.51 13.27
N ILE A 156 9.07 -8.60 14.00
CA ILE A 156 10.21 -8.76 14.92
C ILE A 156 11.50 -8.85 14.09
N PRO A 157 12.61 -8.16 14.49
CA PRO A 157 13.89 -8.30 13.81
C PRO A 157 14.29 -9.77 13.58
N PHE A 158 14.85 -10.08 12.43
CA PHE A 158 15.25 -11.43 11.99
C PHE A 158 14.10 -12.40 11.69
N SER A 159 12.83 -11.99 11.83
CA SER A 159 11.68 -12.80 11.44
C SER A 159 11.52 -12.88 9.91
N LYS A 160 10.67 -13.80 9.45
CA LYS A 160 10.31 -13.91 8.04
C LYS A 160 9.16 -12.95 7.70
N VAL A 161 9.25 -12.39 6.51
CA VAL A 161 8.18 -11.61 5.88
C VAL A 161 7.87 -12.26 4.54
N GLU A 162 6.69 -12.81 4.42
CA GLU A 162 6.20 -13.34 3.15
C GLU A 162 5.44 -12.25 2.41
N VAL A 163 5.82 -12.02 1.16
CA VAL A 163 5.22 -11.03 0.27
C VAL A 163 4.60 -11.76 -0.90
N THR A 164 3.32 -11.53 -1.14
CA THR A 164 2.60 -12.06 -2.29
C THR A 164 2.12 -10.89 -3.15
N LEU A 165 2.69 -10.76 -4.33
CA LEU A 165 2.28 -9.74 -5.29
C LEU A 165 1.42 -10.41 -6.36
N VAL A 166 0.16 -9.96 -6.48
CA VAL A 166 -0.81 -10.48 -7.44
C VAL A 166 -1.31 -9.35 -8.30
N ARG A 167 -1.13 -9.46 -9.62
CA ARG A 167 -1.70 -8.51 -10.58
C ARG A 167 -3.17 -8.83 -10.80
N GLU A 168 -4.03 -7.85 -10.63
CA GLU A 168 -5.47 -7.92 -10.88
C GLU A 168 -5.81 -6.96 -12.03
N PRO A 169 -6.74 -7.33 -12.90
CA PRO A 169 -7.10 -6.52 -14.07
C PRO A 169 -7.66 -5.15 -13.65
N MET A 170 -7.59 -4.20 -14.55
CA MET A 170 -8.30 -2.94 -14.41
C MET A 170 -9.81 -3.18 -14.34
N PRO A 171 -10.59 -2.28 -13.71
CA PRO A 171 -12.04 -2.36 -13.68
C PRO A 171 -12.65 -2.47 -15.08
N ALA A 172 -13.47 -3.49 -15.31
CA ALA A 172 -14.19 -3.62 -16.57
C ALA A 172 -15.27 -2.55 -16.71
N GLU A 173 -15.62 -2.22 -17.93
CA GLU A 173 -16.72 -1.29 -18.21
C GLU A 173 -18.06 -1.92 -17.72
N GLY A 174 -18.85 -1.16 -16.99
CA GLY A 174 -20.13 -1.62 -16.42
C GLY A 174 -20.01 -2.49 -15.15
N GLU A 175 -18.82 -2.92 -14.74
CA GLU A 175 -18.66 -3.67 -13.47
C GLU A 175 -18.85 -2.72 -12.28
N ALA A 176 -19.71 -3.07 -11.31
CA ALA A 176 -19.98 -2.22 -10.15
C ALA A 176 -18.74 -2.13 -9.23
N ASP A 177 -18.48 -0.93 -8.67
CA ASP A 177 -17.31 -0.68 -7.82
C ASP A 177 -17.31 -1.57 -6.56
N GLU A 178 -18.50 -1.91 -6.04
CA GLU A 178 -18.68 -2.79 -4.88
C GLU A 178 -18.26 -4.24 -5.18
N VAL A 179 -18.53 -4.73 -6.40
CA VAL A 179 -18.14 -6.08 -6.85
C VAL A 179 -16.62 -6.15 -6.96
N ILE A 180 -16.01 -5.14 -7.57
CA ILE A 180 -14.53 -5.04 -7.67
C ILE A 180 -13.91 -4.96 -6.28
N ALA A 181 -14.45 -4.10 -5.41
CA ALA A 181 -13.98 -3.93 -4.04
C ALA A 181 -14.05 -5.24 -3.24
N ALA A 182 -15.15 -6.00 -3.37
CA ALA A 182 -15.30 -7.30 -2.71
C ALA A 182 -14.27 -8.32 -3.22
N ARG A 183 -14.03 -8.39 -4.53
CA ARG A 183 -13.00 -9.26 -5.12
C ARG A 183 -11.60 -8.91 -4.62
N LEU A 184 -11.23 -7.61 -4.67
CA LEU A 184 -9.92 -7.14 -4.23
C LEU A 184 -9.72 -7.33 -2.72
N LYS A 185 -10.78 -7.12 -1.92
CA LYS A 185 -10.78 -7.40 -0.48
C LYS A 185 -10.49 -8.86 -0.20
N ALA A 186 -11.21 -9.78 -0.86
CA ALA A 186 -11.01 -11.21 -0.70
C ALA A 186 -9.55 -11.62 -1.01
N ARG A 187 -8.98 -11.05 -2.08
CA ARG A 187 -7.58 -11.30 -2.45
C ARG A 187 -6.59 -10.75 -1.42
N LEU A 188 -6.84 -9.55 -0.86
CA LEU A 188 -6.03 -8.98 0.22
C LEU A 188 -6.09 -9.83 1.49
N ASP A 189 -7.29 -10.28 1.88
CA ASP A 189 -7.49 -11.12 3.06
C ASP A 189 -6.76 -12.46 2.91
N GLU A 190 -6.94 -13.14 1.76
CA GLU A 190 -6.28 -14.41 1.44
C GLU A 190 -4.74 -14.32 1.56
N THR A 191 -4.17 -13.21 1.07
CA THR A 191 -2.71 -13.04 0.96
C THR A 191 -2.05 -12.38 2.18
N SER A 192 -2.83 -11.77 3.08
CA SER A 192 -2.32 -10.96 4.20
C SER A 192 -2.57 -11.55 5.59
N THR A 193 -3.26 -12.69 5.71
CA THR A 193 -3.52 -13.35 6.99
C THR A 193 -2.22 -13.90 7.58
N ASP A 194 -1.80 -13.37 8.73
CA ASP A 194 -0.60 -13.85 9.43
C ASP A 194 -0.80 -15.31 9.90
N SER A 195 0.29 -16.06 9.96
CA SER A 195 0.28 -17.40 10.58
C SER A 195 -0.07 -17.27 12.06
N ALA A 196 -1.00 -18.08 12.55
CA ALA A 196 -1.42 -18.10 13.94
C ALA A 196 -0.30 -18.59 14.85
#